data_b1eb55ca294bf0d31c752056f3dc0926
#
_entry.id   b1eb55ca294bf0d31c752056f3dc0926
#
_cell.length_a   1.000
_cell.length_b   1.000
_cell.length_c   1.000
_cell.angle_alpha   90.00
_cell.angle_beta   90.00
_cell.angle_gamma   90.00
#
_symmetry.space_group_name_H-M   'P 1'
#
loop_
_entity.id
_entity.type
_entity.pdbx_description
1 polymer ?
#
loop_
_entity_poly.entity_id
_entity_poly.type
_entity_poly.pdbx_seq_one_letter_code
_entity_poly.pdbx_strand_id
1 'polypeptide(L)'
;MKTIKPSIKNLPSIVAATLHLERWKSQQISIVRGDLVLKHRMMADAVFPFMRSTFYRWAQLWPIVCPELARAPQVLAVGDLHVDNFGTWRDLEGRLVWGVNDFDEAWPAAYASDLVRLLVSAYYAIGEEKLVVTRAAAREAIEAGYRDAMDKGGSPYVLAERHTWLRQIALSKLRDPVRFWQKIETCPDYRGKVPKLVADLLHGCMPVKDAAMQMKTRFAGLGSLGCGPAARKVSTLLCCRSRSSVARCGCAIRICTFTITG
;
A
#
# COMPACT_ATOMS: atom_id res chain seq x y z
N MET A 1 30.53 -5.81 29.36
CA MET A 1 30.28 -6.09 27.94
C MET A 1 30.52 -4.80 27.16
N LYS A 2 31.50 -4.78 26.24
CA LYS A 2 31.68 -3.62 25.34
C LYS A 2 30.50 -3.58 24.36
N THR A 3 29.64 -2.59 24.49
CA THR A 3 28.55 -2.34 23.54
C THR A 3 29.19 -1.92 22.22
N ILE A 4 29.20 -2.84 21.25
CA ILE A 4 29.66 -2.53 19.88
C ILE A 4 28.68 -1.51 19.32
N LYS A 5 29.17 -0.30 19.02
CA LYS A 5 28.34 0.72 18.37
C LYS A 5 27.89 0.18 17.01
N PRO A 6 26.59 0.22 16.70
CA PRO A 6 26.10 -0.24 15.42
C PRO A 6 26.77 0.58 14.30
N SER A 7 27.26 -0.11 13.27
CA SER A 7 27.92 0.48 12.11
C SER A 7 27.39 -0.12 10.84
N ILE A 8 27.25 0.70 9.79
CA ILE A 8 26.84 0.26 8.45
C ILE A 8 27.74 -0.85 7.92
N LYS A 9 29.04 -0.80 8.27
CA LYS A 9 30.04 -1.82 7.86
C LYS A 9 29.74 -3.21 8.42
N ASN A 10 28.99 -3.30 9.51
CA ASN A 10 28.63 -4.58 10.15
C ASN A 10 27.33 -5.16 9.60
N LEU A 11 26.63 -4.43 8.73
CA LEU A 11 25.41 -4.92 8.10
C LEU A 11 25.74 -5.77 6.87
N PRO A 12 24.93 -6.79 6.56
CA PRO A 12 25.07 -7.54 5.32
C PRO A 12 24.90 -6.59 4.12
N SER A 13 25.46 -6.97 2.97
CA SER A 13 25.16 -6.27 1.73
C SER A 13 23.66 -6.29 1.43
N ILE A 14 23.17 -5.37 0.61
CA ILE A 14 21.74 -5.34 0.24
C ILE A 14 21.31 -6.66 -0.41
N VAL A 15 22.16 -7.26 -1.24
CA VAL A 15 21.87 -8.55 -1.88
C VAL A 15 21.73 -9.66 -0.83
N ALA A 16 22.69 -9.74 0.12
CA ALA A 16 22.64 -10.73 1.18
C ALA A 16 21.40 -10.54 2.10
N ALA A 17 21.04 -9.30 2.42
CA ALA A 17 19.86 -8.97 3.21
C ALA A 17 18.56 -9.36 2.49
N THR A 18 18.49 -9.09 1.17
CA THR A 18 17.35 -9.48 0.32
C THR A 18 17.17 -10.99 0.30
N LEU A 19 18.25 -11.72 0.01
CA LEU A 19 18.23 -13.20 -0.04
C LEU A 19 17.86 -13.81 1.31
N HIS A 20 18.29 -13.18 2.42
CA HIS A 20 17.91 -13.63 3.75
C HIS A 20 16.41 -13.48 3.99
N LEU A 21 15.87 -12.30 3.70
CA LEU A 21 14.43 -12.04 3.83
C LEU A 21 13.59 -12.98 2.95
N GLU A 22 13.99 -13.19 1.71
CA GLU A 22 13.27 -14.07 0.77
C GLU A 22 13.32 -15.53 1.21
N ARG A 23 14.45 -15.98 1.73
CA ARG A 23 14.58 -17.31 2.33
C ARG A 23 13.65 -17.46 3.53
N TRP A 24 13.65 -16.49 4.42
CA TRP A 24 12.74 -16.49 5.57
C TRP A 24 11.28 -16.50 5.11
N LYS A 25 10.89 -15.65 4.15
CA LYS A 25 9.54 -15.63 3.58
C LYS A 25 9.16 -16.98 2.96
N SER A 26 10.09 -17.65 2.28
CA SER A 26 9.83 -18.95 1.64
C SER A 26 9.56 -20.09 2.64
N GLN A 27 9.98 -19.91 3.90
CA GLN A 27 9.66 -20.84 4.99
C GLN A 27 8.25 -20.61 5.56
N GLN A 28 7.71 -19.40 5.40
CA GLN A 28 6.40 -19.02 5.93
C GLN A 28 5.29 -19.16 4.90
N ILE A 29 5.59 -18.88 3.65
CA ILE A 29 4.60 -18.83 2.55
C ILE A 29 5.17 -19.41 1.26
N SER A 30 4.30 -19.91 0.39
CA SER A 30 4.68 -20.30 -0.97
C SER A 30 5.16 -19.10 -1.77
N ILE A 31 6.28 -19.23 -2.46
CA ILE A 31 6.88 -18.18 -3.27
C ILE A 31 6.68 -18.44 -4.75
N VAL A 32 6.25 -17.41 -5.50
CA VAL A 32 6.20 -17.43 -6.97
C VAL A 32 7.51 -16.86 -7.52
N ARG A 33 8.38 -17.71 -8.01
CA ARG A 33 9.72 -17.30 -8.51
C ARG A 33 9.64 -16.24 -9.62
N GLY A 34 8.68 -16.35 -10.53
CA GLY A 34 8.50 -15.36 -11.61
C GLY A 34 8.20 -13.95 -11.07
N ASP A 35 7.43 -13.85 -9.99
CA ASP A 35 7.10 -12.58 -9.35
C ASP A 35 8.34 -11.98 -8.66
N LEU A 36 9.21 -12.81 -8.07
CA LEU A 36 10.49 -12.34 -7.49
C LEU A 36 11.41 -11.78 -8.57
N VAL A 37 11.53 -12.47 -9.70
CA VAL A 37 12.34 -11.98 -10.85
C VAL A 37 11.82 -10.64 -11.33
N LEU A 38 10.49 -10.49 -11.46
CA LEU A 38 9.88 -9.21 -11.84
C LEU A 38 10.16 -8.13 -10.80
N LYS A 39 10.02 -8.45 -9.50
CA LYS A 39 10.32 -7.53 -8.39
C LYS A 39 11.77 -7.06 -8.45
N HIS A 40 12.73 -7.98 -8.59
CA HIS A 40 14.15 -7.62 -8.66
C HIS A 40 14.46 -6.74 -9.89
N ARG A 41 13.82 -7.00 -11.04
CA ARG A 41 13.96 -6.16 -12.21
C ARG A 41 13.46 -4.74 -11.91
N MET A 42 12.25 -4.60 -11.38
CA MET A 42 11.69 -3.29 -11.04
C MET A 42 12.53 -2.54 -10.00
N MET A 43 13.11 -3.26 -9.03
CA MET A 43 14.04 -2.68 -8.05
C MET A 43 15.35 -2.19 -8.70
N ALA A 44 15.80 -2.83 -9.77
CA ALA A 44 16.99 -2.43 -10.50
C ALA A 44 16.75 -1.25 -11.45
N ASP A 45 15.52 -1.12 -11.96
CA ASP A 45 15.17 -0.13 -12.99
C ASP A 45 15.01 1.29 -12.44
N ALA A 46 14.56 1.45 -11.17
CA ALA A 46 14.31 2.78 -10.59
C ALA A 46 14.45 2.82 -9.07
N VAL A 47 14.80 4.01 -8.54
CA VAL A 47 15.05 4.22 -7.11
C VAL A 47 13.77 4.11 -6.28
N PHE A 48 12.65 4.64 -6.77
CA PHE A 48 11.39 4.61 -6.03
C PHE A 48 10.85 3.19 -5.83
N PRO A 49 10.77 2.30 -6.85
CA PRO A 49 10.49 0.88 -6.67
C PRO A 49 11.46 0.17 -5.73
N PHE A 50 12.76 0.49 -5.80
CA PHE A 50 13.76 -0.05 -4.88
C PHE A 50 13.43 0.33 -3.43
N MET A 51 13.19 1.61 -3.15
CA MET A 51 12.85 2.11 -1.82
C MET A 51 11.61 1.38 -1.26
N ARG A 52 10.54 1.28 -2.03
CA ARG A 52 9.29 0.60 -1.64
C ARG A 52 9.47 -0.90 -1.37
N SER A 53 10.36 -1.54 -2.11
CA SER A 53 10.58 -2.99 -2.01
C SER A 53 11.55 -3.38 -0.89
N THR A 54 12.24 -2.41 -0.28
CA THR A 54 13.35 -2.64 0.65
C THR A 54 13.15 -1.99 2.02
N PHE A 55 11.90 -1.94 2.52
CA PHE A 55 11.63 -1.39 3.85
C PHE A 55 12.44 -2.07 4.95
N TYR A 56 12.64 -3.40 4.88
CA TYR A 56 13.53 -4.13 5.79
C TYR A 56 14.95 -3.53 5.87
N ARG A 57 15.45 -2.99 4.74
CA ARG A 57 16.75 -2.32 4.73
C ARG A 57 16.71 -0.98 5.42
N TRP A 58 15.61 -0.24 5.25
CA TRP A 58 15.35 0.98 6.01
C TRP A 58 15.37 0.71 7.51
N ALA A 59 14.64 -0.29 7.98
CA ALA A 59 14.60 -0.67 9.39
C ALA A 59 15.99 -1.03 9.96
N GLN A 60 16.85 -1.69 9.16
CA GLN A 60 18.23 -2.00 9.54
C GLN A 60 19.12 -0.74 9.63
N LEU A 61 18.95 0.21 8.71
CA LEU A 61 19.78 1.40 8.60
C LEU A 61 19.36 2.50 9.56
N TRP A 62 18.06 2.62 9.84
CA TRP A 62 17.47 3.71 10.61
C TRP A 62 18.19 4.00 11.94
N PRO A 63 18.40 3.04 12.84
CA PRO A 63 19.06 3.30 14.12
C PRO A 63 20.56 3.65 13.99
N ILE A 64 21.15 3.38 12.84
CA ILE A 64 22.57 3.64 12.57
C ILE A 64 22.78 4.99 11.94
N VAL A 65 21.90 5.35 10.97
CA VAL A 65 22.02 6.60 10.20
C VAL A 65 21.41 7.76 10.95
N CYS A 66 20.31 7.52 11.67
CA CYS A 66 19.58 8.53 12.41
C CYS A 66 19.46 8.17 13.92
N PRO A 67 20.57 7.94 14.65
CA PRO A 67 20.52 7.42 16.01
C PRO A 67 19.79 8.34 17.00
N GLU A 68 19.77 9.63 16.78
CA GLU A 68 19.06 10.58 17.63
C GLU A 68 17.55 10.49 17.41
N LEU A 69 17.11 10.49 16.14
CA LEU A 69 15.70 10.35 15.77
C LEU A 69 15.14 8.97 16.11
N ALA A 70 15.98 7.94 16.12
CA ALA A 70 15.58 6.59 16.51
C ALA A 70 15.20 6.47 18.00
N ARG A 71 15.55 7.48 18.82
CA ARG A 71 15.16 7.57 20.24
C ARG A 71 13.85 8.32 20.46
N ALA A 72 13.27 8.89 19.40
CA ALA A 72 11.97 9.57 19.49
C ALA A 72 10.89 8.61 20.02
N PRO A 73 9.81 9.15 20.60
CA PRO A 73 8.70 8.32 21.08
C PRO A 73 8.24 7.28 20.07
N GLN A 74 8.02 6.06 20.56
CA GLN A 74 7.51 4.96 19.73
C GLN A 74 5.99 5.05 19.62
N VAL A 75 5.52 4.81 18.41
CA VAL A 75 4.10 4.73 18.05
C VAL A 75 3.88 3.47 17.20
N LEU A 76 2.64 3.13 16.92
CA LEU A 76 2.37 2.21 15.81
C LEU A 76 2.64 2.95 14.50
N ALA A 77 3.87 2.83 14.02
CA ALA A 77 4.32 3.46 12.79
C ALA A 77 3.76 2.73 11.56
N VAL A 78 3.59 3.44 10.45
CA VAL A 78 3.13 2.85 9.17
C VAL A 78 4.21 1.94 8.57
N GLY A 79 5.48 2.28 8.79
CA GLY A 79 6.64 1.56 8.30
C GLY A 79 7.00 1.95 6.87
N ASP A 80 6.39 1.39 5.84
CA ASP A 80 6.64 1.76 4.45
C ASP A 80 5.86 3.01 4.02
N LEU A 81 5.99 4.12 4.78
CA LEU A 81 5.31 5.36 4.44
C LEU A 81 6.00 6.09 3.29
N HIS A 82 5.26 6.36 2.22
CA HIS A 82 5.75 7.05 1.03
C HIS A 82 4.60 7.81 0.33
N VAL A 83 4.92 8.70 -0.63
CA VAL A 83 3.92 9.59 -1.27
C VAL A 83 2.79 8.83 -1.96
N ASP A 84 3.06 7.66 -2.55
CA ASP A 84 2.04 6.83 -3.19
C ASP A 84 1.18 6.02 -2.21
N ASN A 85 1.53 6.02 -0.92
CA ASN A 85 0.76 5.33 0.10
C ASN A 85 -0.42 6.14 0.62
N PHE A 86 -0.66 7.31 0.04
CA PHE A 86 -1.82 8.12 0.36
C PHE A 86 -2.93 7.95 -0.67
N GLY A 87 -4.17 7.94 -0.20
CA GLY A 87 -5.33 7.82 -1.05
C GLY A 87 -6.62 8.17 -0.34
N THR A 88 -7.71 7.82 -0.99
CA THR A 88 -9.05 8.12 -0.49
C THR A 88 -9.81 6.84 -0.19
N TRP A 89 -10.56 6.85 0.90
CA TRP A 89 -11.55 5.83 1.23
C TRP A 89 -12.76 6.47 1.92
N ARG A 90 -13.78 5.68 2.13
CA ARG A 90 -14.93 6.12 2.92
C ARG A 90 -14.79 5.59 4.35
N ASP A 91 -14.94 6.49 5.32
CA ASP A 91 -15.00 6.12 6.72
C ASP A 91 -16.34 5.45 7.08
N LEU A 92 -16.53 5.11 8.35
CA LEU A 92 -17.74 4.46 8.85
C LEU A 92 -19.01 5.32 8.64
N GLU A 93 -18.87 6.63 8.58
CA GLU A 93 -19.93 7.59 8.33
C GLU A 93 -20.17 7.85 6.83
N GLY A 94 -19.42 7.17 5.97
CA GLY A 94 -19.51 7.30 4.52
C GLY A 94 -18.85 8.56 3.93
N ARG A 95 -18.13 9.35 4.76
CA ARG A 95 -17.41 10.55 4.32
C ARG A 95 -16.16 10.15 3.54
N LEU A 96 -15.84 10.91 2.49
CA LEU A 96 -14.61 10.72 1.74
C LEU A 96 -13.44 11.33 2.51
N VAL A 97 -12.54 10.49 2.99
CA VAL A 97 -11.34 10.89 3.75
C VAL A 97 -10.08 10.64 2.93
N TRP A 98 -9.03 11.38 3.27
CA TRP A 98 -7.69 11.24 2.71
C TRP A 98 -6.74 10.75 3.80
N GLY A 99 -5.88 9.80 3.47
CA GLY A 99 -4.87 9.30 4.42
C GLY A 99 -4.09 8.13 3.87
N VAL A 100 -3.41 7.42 4.76
CA VAL A 100 -2.58 6.27 4.43
C VAL A 100 -3.45 5.06 4.10
N ASN A 101 -3.13 4.35 3.01
CA ASN A 101 -3.89 3.20 2.50
C ASN A 101 -3.29 1.84 2.87
N ASP A 102 -1.99 1.77 3.11
CA ASP A 102 -1.26 0.52 3.26
C ASP A 102 -0.50 0.50 4.60
N PHE A 103 -0.80 -0.49 5.43
CA PHE A 103 -0.23 -0.69 6.76
C PHE A 103 0.43 -2.07 6.88
N ASP A 104 0.76 -2.73 5.76
CA ASP A 104 1.31 -4.09 5.75
C ASP A 104 2.65 -4.19 6.52
N GLU A 105 3.40 -3.09 6.61
CA GLU A 105 4.69 -3.00 7.31
C GLU A 105 4.58 -2.25 8.65
N ALA A 106 3.33 -2.08 9.16
CA ALA A 106 3.12 -1.34 10.41
C ALA A 106 3.66 -2.09 11.62
N TRP A 107 4.41 -1.39 12.46
CA TRP A 107 4.97 -1.94 13.67
C TRP A 107 5.39 -0.84 14.67
N PRO A 108 5.63 -1.16 15.97
CA PRO A 108 6.09 -0.17 16.93
C PRO A 108 7.48 0.38 16.56
N ALA A 109 7.55 1.66 16.17
CA ALA A 109 8.80 2.34 15.82
C ALA A 109 8.75 3.82 16.21
N ALA A 110 9.90 4.48 16.19
CA ALA A 110 9.96 5.93 16.40
C ALA A 110 9.15 6.65 15.31
N TYR A 111 8.20 7.53 15.71
CA TYR A 111 7.34 8.28 14.77
C TYR A 111 8.15 9.04 13.69
N ALA A 112 9.35 9.49 14.07
CA ALA A 112 10.26 10.20 13.17
C ALA A 112 10.69 9.34 11.97
N SER A 113 10.68 8.00 12.09
CA SER A 113 11.01 7.10 10.97
C SER A 113 10.06 7.28 9.80
N ASP A 114 8.75 7.35 10.06
CA ASP A 114 7.74 7.54 9.03
C ASP A 114 7.87 8.92 8.35
N LEU A 115 8.07 9.97 9.14
CA LEU A 115 8.22 11.33 8.60
C LEU A 115 9.45 11.46 7.70
N VAL A 116 10.59 10.91 8.14
CA VAL A 116 11.81 10.95 7.31
C VAL A 116 11.66 10.08 6.06
N ARG A 117 11.00 8.93 6.18
CA ARG A 117 10.75 8.07 5.02
C ARG A 117 9.81 8.72 4.00
N LEU A 118 8.74 9.36 4.47
CA LEU A 118 7.86 10.15 3.62
C LEU A 118 8.62 11.27 2.90
N LEU A 119 9.48 12.00 3.63
CA LEU A 119 10.29 13.07 3.07
C LEU A 119 11.26 12.55 2.01
N VAL A 120 11.95 11.44 2.26
CA VAL A 120 12.84 10.79 1.29
C VAL A 120 12.06 10.39 0.04
N SER A 121 10.88 9.82 0.18
CA SER A 121 10.04 9.45 -0.96
C SER A 121 9.59 10.66 -1.77
N ALA A 122 9.25 11.77 -1.10
CA ALA A 122 8.91 13.03 -1.76
C ALA A 122 10.11 13.60 -2.55
N TYR A 123 11.32 13.49 -2.01
CA TYR A 123 12.53 13.95 -2.71
C TYR A 123 12.82 13.14 -3.97
N TYR A 124 12.57 11.83 -3.95
CA TYR A 124 12.67 10.99 -5.14
C TYR A 124 11.59 11.34 -6.18
N ALA A 125 10.34 11.48 -5.76
CA ALA A 125 9.25 11.85 -6.66
C ALA A 125 9.51 13.21 -7.34
N ILE A 126 10.00 14.21 -6.59
CA ILE A 126 10.38 15.52 -7.14
C ILE A 126 11.47 15.38 -8.21
N GLY A 127 12.48 14.53 -7.95
CA GLY A 127 13.60 14.33 -8.88
C GLY A 127 13.23 13.53 -10.13
N GLU A 128 12.50 12.43 -9.97
CA GLU A 128 12.15 11.51 -11.05
C GLU A 128 11.03 12.08 -11.95
N GLU A 129 10.00 12.69 -11.35
CA GLU A 129 8.84 13.20 -12.07
C GLU A 129 8.97 14.68 -12.46
N LYS A 130 10.13 15.30 -12.16
CA LYS A 130 10.42 16.71 -12.44
C LYS A 130 9.33 17.67 -11.95
N LEU A 131 8.85 17.42 -10.74
CA LEU A 131 7.81 18.25 -10.14
C LEU A 131 8.33 19.66 -9.87
N VAL A 132 7.46 20.65 -9.99
CA VAL A 132 7.81 22.08 -9.77
C VAL A 132 8.10 22.38 -8.29
N VAL A 133 7.66 21.52 -7.36
CA VAL A 133 7.87 21.67 -5.92
C VAL A 133 9.35 21.49 -5.57
N THR A 134 9.91 22.40 -4.76
CA THR A 134 11.27 22.26 -4.25
C THR A 134 11.33 21.28 -3.07
N ARG A 135 12.49 20.65 -2.85
CA ARG A 135 12.71 19.79 -1.68
C ARG A 135 12.48 20.51 -0.36
N ALA A 136 12.87 21.79 -0.27
CA ALA A 136 12.64 22.62 0.93
C ALA A 136 11.14 22.80 1.18
N ALA A 137 10.38 23.19 0.16
CA ALA A 137 8.92 23.34 0.27
C ALA A 137 8.20 22.04 0.64
N ALA A 138 8.65 20.90 0.09
CA ALA A 138 8.10 19.60 0.47
C ALA A 138 8.36 19.27 1.95
N ARG A 139 9.56 19.52 2.44
CA ARG A 139 9.90 19.35 3.86
C ARG A 139 9.02 20.21 4.75
N GLU A 140 8.96 21.50 4.46
CA GLU A 140 8.16 22.46 5.23
C GLU A 140 6.68 22.08 5.27
N ALA A 141 6.13 21.64 4.13
CA ALA A 141 4.74 21.19 4.05
C ALA A 141 4.46 19.94 4.89
N ILE A 142 5.36 18.93 4.86
CA ILE A 142 5.24 17.71 5.67
C ILE A 142 5.32 18.04 7.15
N GLU A 143 6.33 18.85 7.57
CA GLU A 143 6.50 19.25 8.97
C GLU A 143 5.31 20.06 9.47
N ALA A 144 4.84 21.05 8.69
CA ALA A 144 3.70 21.89 9.04
C ALA A 144 2.40 21.07 9.12
N GLY A 145 2.15 20.19 8.14
CA GLY A 145 0.96 19.34 8.13
C GLY A 145 0.93 18.38 9.31
N TYR A 146 2.06 17.76 9.65
CA TYR A 146 2.17 16.89 10.83
C TYR A 146 1.91 17.65 12.13
N ARG A 147 2.52 18.84 12.29
CA ARG A 147 2.34 19.68 13.48
C ARG A 147 0.87 20.12 13.61
N ASP A 148 0.28 20.63 12.53
CA ASP A 148 -1.13 21.04 12.52
C ASP A 148 -2.09 19.89 12.90
N ALA A 149 -1.80 18.67 12.41
CA ALA A 149 -2.59 17.49 12.76
C ALA A 149 -2.45 17.12 14.24
N MET A 150 -1.24 17.22 14.81
CA MET A 150 -0.99 16.95 16.24
C MET A 150 -1.69 17.99 17.12
N ASP A 151 -1.59 19.27 16.78
CA ASP A 151 -2.22 20.37 17.52
C ASP A 151 -3.76 20.25 17.52
N LYS A 152 -4.33 19.67 16.47
CA LYS A 152 -5.78 19.40 16.32
C LYS A 152 -6.22 18.04 16.88
N GLY A 153 -5.34 17.29 17.53
CA GLY A 153 -5.66 16.00 18.13
C GLY A 153 -5.88 14.85 17.14
N GLY A 154 -5.32 14.94 15.92
CA GLY A 154 -5.33 13.84 14.97
C GLY A 154 -6.69 13.51 14.36
N SER A 155 -7.53 14.50 14.10
CA SER A 155 -8.84 14.28 13.48
C SER A 155 -8.75 13.78 12.03
N PRO A 156 -9.74 12.98 11.55
CA PRO A 156 -9.78 12.52 10.16
C PRO A 156 -9.72 13.67 9.15
N TYR A 157 -8.97 13.46 8.06
CA TYR A 157 -8.86 14.45 6.99
C TYR A 157 -10.02 14.29 6.00
N VAL A 158 -11.16 14.88 6.34
CA VAL A 158 -12.38 14.84 5.51
C VAL A 158 -12.25 15.82 4.36
N LEU A 159 -12.23 15.30 3.12
CA LEU A 159 -11.96 16.12 1.93
C LEU A 159 -12.99 17.21 1.69
N ALA A 160 -14.26 17.00 2.04
CA ALA A 160 -15.31 18.01 1.89
C ALA A 160 -15.08 19.22 2.79
N GLU A 161 -14.45 19.01 3.95
CA GLU A 161 -14.23 20.05 4.97
C GLU A 161 -12.87 20.72 4.85
N ARG A 162 -11.87 19.94 4.42
CA ARG A 162 -10.46 20.36 4.47
C ARG A 162 -9.90 20.79 3.13
N HIS A 163 -10.37 20.17 2.01
CA HIS A 163 -9.72 20.38 0.72
C HIS A 163 -10.66 20.09 -0.47
N THR A 164 -11.48 21.06 -0.81
CA THR A 164 -12.50 20.93 -1.88
C THR A 164 -11.89 20.61 -3.26
N TRP A 165 -10.74 21.21 -3.60
CA TRP A 165 -10.04 20.94 -4.85
C TRP A 165 -9.56 19.46 -4.95
N LEU A 166 -8.93 18.94 -3.90
CA LEU A 166 -8.50 17.53 -3.85
C LEU A 166 -9.73 16.60 -3.91
N ARG A 167 -10.83 17.00 -3.26
CA ARG A 167 -12.10 16.28 -3.35
C ARG A 167 -12.62 16.23 -4.79
N GLN A 168 -12.56 17.33 -5.54
CA GLN A 168 -12.97 17.38 -6.94
C GLN A 168 -12.12 16.45 -7.80
N ILE A 169 -10.79 16.45 -7.63
CA ILE A 169 -9.88 15.54 -8.33
C ILE A 169 -10.23 14.08 -8.00
N ALA A 170 -10.36 13.75 -6.73
CA ALA A 170 -10.68 12.40 -6.28
C ALA A 170 -12.01 11.93 -6.88
N LEU A 171 -13.04 12.77 -6.85
CA LEU A 171 -14.33 12.44 -7.43
C LEU A 171 -14.30 12.34 -8.96
N SER A 172 -13.52 13.16 -9.65
CA SER A 172 -13.42 13.11 -11.11
C SER A 172 -12.74 11.81 -11.58
N LYS A 173 -11.70 11.38 -10.90
CA LYS A 173 -10.99 10.12 -11.19
C LYS A 173 -11.79 8.87 -10.79
N LEU A 174 -12.57 8.94 -9.73
CA LEU A 174 -13.41 7.85 -9.24
C LEU A 174 -14.74 7.73 -10.02
N ARG A 175 -15.12 8.75 -10.78
CA ARG A 175 -16.42 8.81 -11.48
C ARG A 175 -16.46 8.16 -12.85
N ASP A 176 -15.39 7.53 -13.29
CA ASP A 176 -15.46 6.70 -14.49
C ASP A 176 -15.54 5.22 -14.13
N PRO A 177 -16.69 4.74 -13.62
CA PRO A 177 -16.88 3.33 -13.32
C PRO A 177 -16.75 2.47 -14.57
N VAL A 178 -17.05 3.03 -15.74
CA VAL A 178 -16.96 2.31 -17.02
C VAL A 178 -15.51 1.93 -17.31
N ARG A 179 -14.57 2.88 -17.25
CA ARG A 179 -13.14 2.60 -17.44
C ARG A 179 -12.58 1.65 -16.38
N PHE A 180 -13.01 1.83 -15.15
CA PHE A 180 -12.58 0.93 -14.08
C PHE A 180 -13.01 -0.51 -14.38
N TRP A 181 -14.28 -0.72 -14.71
CA TRP A 181 -14.80 -2.05 -15.01
C TRP A 181 -14.21 -2.63 -16.28
N GLN A 182 -14.05 -1.85 -17.35
CA GLN A 182 -13.34 -2.26 -18.56
C GLN A 182 -11.93 -2.77 -18.24
N LYS A 183 -11.17 -2.03 -17.42
CA LYS A 183 -9.83 -2.48 -16.99
C LYS A 183 -9.86 -3.79 -16.21
N ILE A 184 -10.91 -4.04 -15.44
CA ILE A 184 -11.07 -5.29 -14.72
C ILE A 184 -11.50 -6.42 -15.66
N GLU A 185 -12.39 -6.17 -16.59
CA GLU A 185 -12.83 -7.15 -17.60
C GLU A 185 -11.67 -7.65 -18.47
N THR A 186 -10.68 -6.80 -18.76
CA THR A 186 -9.45 -7.18 -19.48
C THR A 186 -8.48 -8.04 -18.66
N CYS A 187 -8.64 -8.12 -17.33
CA CYS A 187 -7.81 -8.99 -16.51
C CYS A 187 -8.10 -10.48 -16.82
N PRO A 188 -7.07 -11.35 -16.83
CA PRO A 188 -7.25 -12.78 -17.04
C PRO A 188 -8.18 -13.41 -15.99
N ASP A 189 -8.96 -14.38 -16.40
CA ASP A 189 -9.76 -15.16 -15.45
C ASP A 189 -8.88 -15.95 -14.48
N TYR A 190 -9.32 -16.02 -13.22
CA TYR A 190 -8.67 -16.86 -12.23
C TYR A 190 -9.01 -18.33 -12.53
N ARG A 191 -7.98 -19.13 -12.80
CA ARG A 191 -8.11 -20.55 -13.14
C ARG A 191 -7.83 -21.51 -11.97
N GLY A 192 -7.56 -20.96 -10.77
CA GLY A 192 -7.28 -21.76 -9.58
C GLY A 192 -8.54 -22.23 -8.86
N LYS A 193 -8.40 -23.22 -7.98
CA LYS A 193 -9.48 -23.63 -7.07
C LYS A 193 -9.60 -22.61 -5.96
N VAL A 194 -10.79 -22.06 -5.77
CA VAL A 194 -11.08 -21.14 -4.66
C VAL A 194 -11.29 -21.95 -3.39
N PRO A 195 -10.56 -21.64 -2.29
CA PRO A 195 -10.83 -22.29 -1.02
C PRO A 195 -12.26 -22.04 -0.56
N LYS A 196 -12.91 -23.06 0.01
CA LYS A 196 -14.33 -22.98 0.44
C LYS A 196 -14.57 -21.79 1.37
N LEU A 197 -13.70 -21.61 2.36
CA LEU A 197 -13.79 -20.47 3.30
C LEU A 197 -13.85 -19.11 2.58
N VAL A 198 -13.04 -18.94 1.54
CA VAL A 198 -13.01 -17.69 0.76
C VAL A 198 -14.29 -17.52 -0.04
N ALA A 199 -14.78 -18.60 -0.66
CA ALA A 199 -16.04 -18.58 -1.39
C ALA A 199 -17.22 -18.23 -0.45
N ASP A 200 -17.27 -18.83 0.73
CA ASP A 200 -18.31 -18.58 1.72
C ASP A 200 -18.29 -17.13 2.23
N LEU A 201 -17.10 -16.60 2.53
CA LEU A 201 -16.94 -15.20 2.91
C LEU A 201 -17.38 -14.23 1.80
N LEU A 202 -16.99 -14.51 0.57
CA LEU A 202 -17.40 -13.70 -0.58
C LEU A 202 -18.92 -13.72 -0.77
N HIS A 203 -19.55 -14.89 -0.71
CA HIS A 203 -21.00 -14.99 -0.76
C HIS A 203 -21.68 -14.24 0.39
N GLY A 204 -21.14 -14.31 1.60
CA GLY A 204 -21.62 -13.54 2.75
C GLY A 204 -21.57 -12.03 2.61
N CYS A 205 -20.61 -11.52 1.82
CA CYS A 205 -20.44 -10.10 1.53
C CYS A 205 -21.28 -9.57 0.36
N MET A 206 -21.96 -10.49 -0.38
CA MET A 206 -22.73 -10.09 -1.55
C MET A 206 -24.06 -9.44 -1.17
N PRO A 207 -24.44 -8.33 -1.84
CA PRO A 207 -25.73 -7.71 -1.63
C PRO A 207 -26.90 -8.56 -2.14
N VAL A 208 -26.63 -9.50 -3.05
CA VAL A 208 -27.60 -10.46 -3.61
C VAL A 208 -27.04 -11.86 -3.44
N LYS A 209 -27.74 -12.73 -2.71
CA LYS A 209 -27.25 -14.06 -2.32
C LYS A 209 -26.88 -14.97 -3.50
N ASP A 210 -27.57 -14.85 -4.62
CA ASP A 210 -27.39 -15.72 -5.81
C ASP A 210 -26.68 -14.99 -6.97
N ALA A 211 -25.94 -13.94 -6.67
CA ALA A 211 -25.20 -13.22 -7.70
C ALA A 211 -24.07 -14.09 -8.28
N ALA A 212 -24.00 -14.16 -9.62
CA ALA A 212 -22.91 -14.84 -10.30
C ALA A 212 -21.57 -14.12 -10.02
N MET A 213 -20.59 -14.88 -9.54
CA MET A 213 -19.25 -14.38 -9.25
C MET A 213 -18.31 -14.74 -10.39
N GLN A 214 -17.56 -13.74 -10.89
CA GLN A 214 -16.45 -13.96 -11.80
C GLN A 214 -15.16 -13.49 -11.12
N MET A 215 -14.17 -14.39 -11.05
CA MET A 215 -12.89 -14.09 -10.45
C MET A 215 -11.85 -13.74 -11.51
N LYS A 216 -11.13 -12.65 -11.30
CA LYS A 216 -10.07 -12.18 -12.19
C LYS A 216 -8.73 -12.14 -11.45
N THR A 217 -7.65 -12.40 -12.18
CA THR A 217 -6.29 -12.29 -11.66
C THR A 217 -5.75 -10.90 -11.96
N ARG A 218 -5.30 -10.18 -10.94
CA ARG A 218 -4.66 -8.87 -11.09
C ARG A 218 -3.34 -8.84 -10.35
N PHE A 219 -2.31 -8.26 -10.98
CA PHE A 219 -1.09 -7.90 -10.27
C PHE A 219 -1.37 -6.68 -9.39
N ALA A 220 -1.19 -6.81 -8.10
CA ALA A 220 -1.29 -5.71 -7.15
C ALA A 220 0.11 -5.41 -6.64
N GLY A 221 0.46 -4.12 -6.61
CA GLY A 221 1.65 -3.50 -6.01
C GLY A 221 2.96 -4.30 -5.85
N LEU A 222 4.07 -3.60 -5.76
CA LEU A 222 5.41 -4.19 -5.58
C LEU A 222 5.57 -4.98 -4.28
N GLY A 223 4.89 -4.57 -3.21
CA GLY A 223 4.96 -5.22 -1.90
C GLY A 223 4.46 -6.67 -1.90
N SER A 224 3.46 -6.98 -2.71
CA SER A 224 2.85 -8.31 -2.80
C SER A 224 3.51 -9.24 -3.82
N LEU A 225 4.47 -8.75 -4.63
CA LEU A 225 5.20 -9.59 -5.59
C LEU A 225 6.10 -10.59 -4.85
N GLY A 226 6.09 -11.82 -5.32
CA GLY A 226 6.86 -12.92 -4.76
C GLY A 226 6.11 -13.75 -3.71
N CYS A 227 4.99 -13.28 -3.19
CA CYS A 227 4.12 -14.07 -2.35
C CYS A 227 3.29 -15.04 -3.21
N GLY A 228 3.18 -16.31 -2.80
CA GLY A 228 2.50 -17.37 -3.55
C GLY A 228 1.02 -17.08 -3.85
N PRO A 229 0.33 -17.99 -4.56
CA PRO A 229 -1.07 -17.77 -4.95
C PRO A 229 -2.00 -17.53 -3.76
N ALA A 230 -1.61 -17.96 -2.58
CA ALA A 230 -2.30 -17.67 -1.33
C ALA A 230 -2.14 -16.21 -0.86
N ALA A 231 -1.06 -15.53 -1.26
CA ALA A 231 -0.81 -14.13 -0.94
C ALA A 231 -0.86 -13.20 -2.16
N ARG A 232 -1.13 -13.73 -3.36
CA ARG A 232 -1.58 -12.88 -4.46
C ARG A 232 -2.84 -12.19 -3.97
N LYS A 233 -2.82 -10.87 -3.88
CA LYS A 233 -4.06 -10.10 -3.77
C LYS A 233 -4.89 -10.50 -4.97
N VAL A 234 -5.64 -11.58 -4.86
CA VAL A 234 -6.72 -11.89 -5.78
C VAL A 234 -7.72 -10.78 -5.48
N SER A 235 -7.60 -9.68 -6.22
CA SER A 235 -8.66 -8.69 -6.22
C SER A 235 -9.84 -9.38 -6.87
N THR A 236 -10.61 -10.07 -6.04
CA THR A 236 -11.86 -10.68 -6.48
C THR A 236 -12.80 -9.53 -6.72
N LEU A 237 -12.90 -9.13 -7.97
CA LEU A 237 -13.92 -8.23 -8.42
C LEU A 237 -15.18 -9.02 -8.63
N LEU A 238 -16.08 -8.86 -7.70
CA LEU A 238 -17.43 -9.34 -7.82
C LEU A 238 -18.17 -8.46 -8.81
N CYS A 239 -18.25 -8.89 -10.07
CA CYS A 239 -19.15 -8.31 -11.04
C CYS A 239 -20.53 -8.94 -10.86
N CYS A 240 -21.45 -8.23 -10.23
CA CYS A 240 -22.85 -8.62 -10.20
C CYS A 240 -23.46 -8.32 -11.58
N ARG A 241 -23.43 -9.27 -12.51
CA ARG A 241 -24.23 -9.19 -13.73
C ARG A 241 -25.67 -9.62 -13.40
N SER A 242 -26.52 -8.68 -13.04
CA SER A 242 -27.95 -8.90 -13.27
C SER A 242 -28.23 -8.69 -14.75
N ARG A 243 -28.77 -9.70 -15.42
CA ARG A 243 -29.17 -9.64 -16.85
C ARG A 243 -30.33 -8.69 -17.15
N SER A 244 -30.83 -7.96 -16.18
CA SER A 244 -31.93 -7.01 -16.35
C SER A 244 -31.59 -5.67 -15.75
N SER A 245 -31.53 -4.66 -16.61
CA SER A 245 -31.51 -3.22 -16.34
C SER A 245 -30.27 -2.62 -15.65
N VAL A 246 -29.34 -2.14 -16.48
CA VAL A 246 -28.18 -1.30 -16.11
C VAL A 246 -28.59 0.11 -15.58
N ALA A 247 -29.85 0.42 -15.48
CA ALA A 247 -30.29 1.82 -15.35
C ALA A 247 -30.79 2.26 -13.97
N ARG A 248 -30.94 1.38 -12.96
CA ARG A 248 -31.62 1.81 -11.71
C ARG A 248 -31.21 1.10 -10.42
N CYS A 249 -29.99 0.68 -10.26
CA CYS A 249 -29.54 0.23 -8.93
C CYS A 249 -28.27 0.95 -8.53
N GLY A 250 -28.39 1.89 -7.58
CA GLY A 250 -27.26 2.49 -6.85
C GLY A 250 -26.60 1.46 -5.93
N CYS A 251 -26.32 0.27 -6.42
CA CYS A 251 -25.63 -0.76 -5.68
C CYS A 251 -24.19 -0.29 -5.43
N ALA A 252 -23.88 0.03 -4.19
CA ALA A 252 -22.52 0.19 -3.72
C ALA A 252 -21.81 -1.17 -3.88
N ILE A 253 -21.02 -1.30 -4.95
CA ILE A 253 -20.19 -2.49 -5.16
C ILE A 253 -19.06 -2.40 -4.15
N ARG A 254 -19.07 -3.26 -3.14
CA ARG A 254 -17.95 -3.41 -2.23
C ARG A 254 -16.85 -4.21 -2.92
N ILE A 255 -15.71 -3.57 -3.12
CA ILE A 255 -14.49 -4.27 -3.54
C ILE A 255 -13.92 -4.88 -2.26
N CYS A 256 -14.06 -6.18 -2.12
CA CYS A 256 -13.39 -6.93 -1.06
C CYS A 256 -12.05 -7.43 -1.60
N THR A 257 -10.95 -6.89 -1.09
CA THR A 257 -9.62 -7.44 -1.36
C THR A 257 -9.31 -8.43 -0.26
N PHE A 258 -9.19 -9.69 -0.59
CA PHE A 258 -8.79 -10.73 0.35
C PHE A 258 -7.38 -11.19 0.02
N THR A 259 -6.55 -11.28 1.05
CA THR A 259 -5.29 -12.01 0.99
C THR A 259 -5.60 -13.44 1.45
N ILE A 260 -5.46 -14.41 0.56
CA ILE A 260 -5.64 -15.81 0.91
C ILE A 260 -4.30 -16.29 1.47
N THR A 261 -4.21 -16.42 2.78
CA THR A 261 -3.15 -17.17 3.46
C THR A 261 -3.64 -18.58 3.64
N GLY A 262 -3.01 -19.55 2.95
CA GLY A 262 -3.24 -20.97 3.14
C GLY A 262 -2.29 -21.57 4.14
#